data_6167ab55a05c053ca6e2a4ad4be53418
#
_entry.id   6167ab55a05c053ca6e2a4ad4be53418
#
_cell.length_a   1.000
_cell.length_b   1.000
_cell.length_c   1.000
_cell.angle_alpha   90.00
_cell.angle_beta   90.00
_cell.angle_gamma   90.00
#
_symmetry.space_group_name_H-M   'P 1'
#
loop_
_entity.id
_entity.type
_entity.pdbx_description
1 polymer ?
#
loop_
_entity_poly.entity_id
_entity_poly.type
_entity_poly.pdbx_seq_one_letter_code
_entity_poly.pdbx_strand_id
1 'polypeptide(L)'
;MTDIESVRESDLSELYVLKKQLEQTISDAQQKVKIIKDVLESRYLERAQNKLRQDGKDFGSVVLQDKDFRIKINIRKKVEWDPDKTISVLNNMDEDTARHYATVKYTIPEAKFNNAPPDIKAVLSEARTVHLQGISVDLEREEYA
;
A
#
# COMPACT_ATOMS: atom_id res chain seq x y z
N MET A 1 18.14 -21.27 -15.03
CA MET A 1 18.17 -19.84 -14.70
C MET A 1 18.00 -19.04 -15.98
N THR A 2 17.05 -18.15 -16.02
CA THR A 2 16.76 -17.37 -17.22
C THR A 2 17.75 -16.21 -17.30
N ASP A 3 18.61 -16.24 -18.31
CA ASP A 3 19.58 -15.18 -18.56
C ASP A 3 18.88 -13.98 -19.22
N ILE A 4 19.26 -12.78 -18.81
CA ILE A 4 18.66 -11.53 -19.31
C ILE A 4 18.83 -11.36 -20.83
N GLU A 5 19.96 -11.77 -21.38
CA GLU A 5 20.21 -11.68 -22.82
C GLU A 5 19.31 -12.65 -23.60
N SER A 6 19.17 -13.87 -23.09
CA SER A 6 18.26 -14.86 -23.66
C SER A 6 16.81 -14.35 -23.68
N VAL A 7 16.38 -13.68 -22.60
CA VAL A 7 15.05 -13.09 -22.53
C VAL A 7 14.89 -11.96 -23.56
N ARG A 8 15.90 -11.12 -23.74
CA ARG A 8 15.84 -10.01 -24.73
C ARG A 8 15.68 -10.49 -26.18
N GLU A 9 16.23 -11.65 -26.48
CA GLU A 9 16.18 -12.24 -27.82
C GLU A 9 14.94 -13.12 -28.07
N SER A 10 14.15 -13.38 -27.04
CA SER A 10 12.95 -14.22 -27.11
C SER A 10 11.86 -13.56 -27.96
N ASP A 11 11.12 -14.37 -28.70
CA ASP A 11 9.94 -13.88 -29.42
C ASP A 11 8.75 -13.63 -28.45
N LEU A 12 7.68 -13.01 -28.97
CA LEU A 12 6.52 -12.65 -28.15
C LEU A 12 5.82 -13.87 -27.54
N SER A 13 5.78 -14.99 -28.26
CA SER A 13 5.16 -16.22 -27.73
C SER A 13 5.92 -16.77 -26.55
N GLU A 14 7.26 -16.79 -26.64
CA GLU A 14 8.13 -17.22 -25.55
C GLU A 14 8.01 -16.30 -24.34
N LEU A 15 8.03 -15.00 -24.56
CA LEU A 15 7.85 -14.00 -23.49
C LEU A 15 6.49 -14.14 -22.82
N TYR A 16 5.43 -14.35 -23.58
CA TYR A 16 4.09 -14.56 -23.05
C TYR A 16 4.03 -15.78 -22.11
N VAL A 17 4.53 -16.92 -22.59
CA VAL A 17 4.53 -18.16 -21.80
C VAL A 17 5.38 -18.02 -20.54
N LEU A 18 6.59 -17.48 -20.68
CA LEU A 18 7.50 -17.30 -19.55
C LEU A 18 6.91 -16.36 -18.50
N LYS A 19 6.33 -15.24 -18.93
CA LYS A 19 5.69 -14.28 -18.03
C LYS A 19 4.54 -14.95 -17.25
N LYS A 20 3.67 -15.70 -17.92
CA LYS A 20 2.56 -16.42 -17.28
C LYS A 20 3.04 -17.44 -16.25
N GLN A 21 4.08 -18.20 -16.59
CA GLN A 21 4.65 -19.19 -15.67
C GLN A 21 5.23 -18.52 -14.43
N LEU A 22 5.97 -17.42 -14.60
CA LEU A 22 6.58 -16.70 -13.49
C LEU A 22 5.52 -16.02 -12.61
N GLU A 23 4.48 -15.43 -13.20
CA GLU A 23 3.36 -14.84 -12.45
C GLU A 23 2.65 -15.91 -11.59
N GLN A 24 2.44 -17.11 -12.16
CA GLN A 24 1.85 -18.21 -11.41
C GLN A 24 2.76 -18.66 -10.26
N THR A 25 4.06 -18.74 -10.49
CA THR A 25 5.05 -19.08 -9.46
C THR A 25 5.04 -18.04 -8.33
N ILE A 26 4.99 -16.76 -8.66
CA ILE A 26 4.89 -15.68 -7.68
C ILE A 26 3.61 -15.82 -6.86
N SER A 27 2.48 -16.03 -7.51
CA SER A 27 1.18 -16.20 -6.83
C SER A 27 1.19 -17.38 -5.86
N ASP A 28 1.68 -18.52 -6.30
CA ASP A 28 1.78 -19.72 -5.45
C ASP A 28 2.70 -19.50 -4.26
N ALA A 29 3.83 -18.84 -4.48
CA ALA A 29 4.78 -18.51 -3.41
C ALA A 29 4.17 -17.55 -2.40
N GLN A 30 3.43 -16.53 -2.87
CA GLN A 30 2.74 -15.57 -2.00
C GLN A 30 1.68 -16.25 -1.13
N GLN A 31 0.92 -17.19 -1.68
CA GLN A 31 -0.06 -17.97 -0.91
C GLN A 31 0.61 -18.78 0.19
N LYS A 32 1.72 -19.43 -0.10
CA LYS A 32 2.48 -20.20 0.89
C LYS A 32 3.03 -19.30 2.00
N VAL A 33 3.57 -18.16 1.65
CA VAL A 33 4.05 -17.17 2.63
C VAL A 33 2.89 -16.70 3.52
N LYS A 34 1.72 -16.44 2.94
CA LYS A 34 0.54 -16.04 3.72
C LYS A 34 0.14 -17.10 4.74
N ILE A 35 0.14 -18.37 4.34
CA ILE A 35 -0.16 -19.47 5.27
C ILE A 35 0.84 -19.50 6.43
N ILE A 36 2.13 -19.32 6.16
CA ILE A 36 3.16 -19.26 7.19
C ILE A 36 2.92 -18.08 8.14
N LYS A 37 2.59 -16.91 7.60
CA LYS A 37 2.27 -15.72 8.41
C LYS A 37 1.06 -15.95 9.31
N ASP A 38 0.00 -16.57 8.79
CA ASP A 38 -1.21 -16.87 9.56
C ASP A 38 -0.92 -17.84 10.70
N VAL A 39 -0.07 -18.83 10.45
CA VAL A 39 0.37 -19.78 11.50
C VAL A 39 1.16 -19.08 12.59
N LEU A 40 2.08 -18.20 12.20
CA LEU A 40 2.88 -17.43 13.16
C LEU A 40 2.03 -16.47 13.99
N GLU A 41 1.07 -15.80 13.37
CA GLU A 41 0.12 -14.94 14.07
C GLU A 41 -0.67 -15.74 15.11
N SER A 42 -1.22 -16.88 14.71
CA SER A 42 -1.98 -17.75 15.62
C SER A 42 -1.15 -18.24 16.82
N ARG A 43 0.12 -18.53 16.60
CA ARG A 43 1.00 -19.01 17.67
C ARG A 43 1.33 -17.97 18.73
N TYR A 44 1.53 -16.72 18.30
CA TYR A 44 2.17 -15.72 19.17
C TYR A 44 1.28 -14.53 19.52
N LEU A 45 0.09 -14.41 18.93
CA LEU A 45 -0.80 -13.28 19.17
C LEU A 45 -1.15 -13.11 20.65
N GLU A 46 -1.59 -14.16 21.30
CA GLU A 46 -1.98 -14.11 22.73
C GLU A 46 -0.81 -13.71 23.63
N ARG A 47 0.36 -14.29 23.43
CA ARG A 47 1.56 -13.95 24.18
C ARG A 47 1.97 -12.50 23.99
N ALA A 48 1.88 -12.01 22.74
CA ALA A 48 2.19 -10.63 22.40
C ALA A 48 1.21 -9.66 23.05
N GLN A 49 -0.09 -9.95 23.00
CA GLN A 49 -1.12 -9.16 23.66
C GLN A 49 -0.94 -9.10 25.18
N ASN A 50 -0.64 -10.23 25.79
CA ASN A 50 -0.39 -10.29 27.23
C ASN A 50 0.83 -9.45 27.63
N LYS A 51 1.90 -9.50 26.85
CA LYS A 51 3.10 -8.71 27.10
C LYS A 51 2.83 -7.20 26.98
N LEU A 52 2.06 -6.78 25.98
CA LEU A 52 1.63 -5.39 25.84
C LEU A 52 0.78 -4.92 27.01
N ARG A 53 -0.16 -5.74 27.47
CA ARG A 53 -1.02 -5.41 28.63
C ARG A 53 -0.22 -5.24 29.91
N GLN A 54 0.82 -6.04 30.11
CA GLN A 54 1.73 -5.88 31.25
C GLN A 54 2.40 -4.50 31.24
N ASP A 55 2.66 -3.94 30.06
CA ASP A 55 3.23 -2.62 29.88
C ASP A 55 2.16 -1.51 29.81
N GLY A 56 0.89 -1.86 30.06
CA GLY A 56 -0.25 -0.92 29.99
C GLY A 56 -0.65 -0.48 28.60
N LYS A 57 -0.36 -1.30 27.59
CA LYS A 57 -0.62 -1.01 26.18
C LYS A 57 -1.49 -2.08 25.54
N ASP A 58 -2.30 -1.68 24.55
CA ASP A 58 -3.08 -2.61 23.73
C ASP A 58 -2.46 -2.81 22.34
N PHE A 59 -1.67 -1.85 21.88
CA PHE A 59 -1.02 -1.86 20.57
C PHE A 59 0.46 -1.53 20.69
N GLY A 60 1.23 -1.95 19.71
CA GLY A 60 2.64 -1.67 19.63
C GLY A 60 3.47 -2.88 19.30
N SER A 61 4.77 -2.74 19.43
CA SER A 61 5.74 -3.78 19.10
C SER A 61 6.23 -4.50 20.35
N VAL A 62 6.32 -5.82 20.26
CA VAL A 62 6.95 -6.65 21.28
C VAL A 62 7.94 -7.60 20.64
N VAL A 63 8.91 -8.04 21.43
CA VAL A 63 9.86 -9.07 21.04
C VAL A 63 9.71 -10.25 21.99
N LEU A 64 9.46 -11.42 21.42
CA LEU A 64 9.42 -12.68 22.17
C LEU A 64 10.63 -13.52 21.79
N GLN A 65 11.06 -14.36 22.70
CA GLN A 65 12.11 -15.33 22.47
C GLN A 65 11.50 -16.74 22.50
N ASP A 66 11.73 -17.51 21.45
CA ASP A 66 11.36 -18.91 21.39
C ASP A 66 12.48 -19.70 20.72
N LYS A 67 13.10 -20.60 21.46
CA LYS A 67 14.29 -21.34 21.02
C LYS A 67 15.38 -20.38 20.54
N ASP A 68 15.86 -20.57 19.31
CA ASP A 68 16.91 -19.74 18.70
C ASP A 68 16.36 -18.49 17.98
N PHE A 69 15.04 -18.27 18.06
CA PHE A 69 14.38 -17.20 17.31
C PHE A 69 13.97 -16.03 18.20
N ARG A 70 14.24 -14.84 17.71
CA ARG A 70 13.61 -13.62 18.20
C ARG A 70 12.39 -13.35 17.33
N ILE A 71 11.25 -13.26 17.97
CA ILE A 71 9.98 -13.08 17.27
C ILE A 71 9.54 -11.65 17.50
N LYS A 72 9.62 -10.84 16.44
CA LYS A 72 9.18 -9.45 16.46
C LYS A 72 7.72 -9.39 16.04
N ILE A 73 6.87 -8.87 16.91
CA ILE A 73 5.44 -8.75 16.65
C ILE A 73 5.05 -7.29 16.77
N ASN A 74 4.37 -6.80 15.76
CA ASN A 74 3.81 -5.46 15.78
C ASN A 74 2.28 -5.56 15.68
N ILE A 75 1.60 -5.28 16.78
CA ILE A 75 0.14 -5.23 16.81
C ILE A 75 -0.26 -3.80 16.45
N ARG A 76 -0.80 -3.63 15.26
CA ARG A 76 -1.16 -2.34 14.70
C ARG A 76 -2.58 -1.96 15.06
N LYS A 77 -2.80 -0.68 15.23
CA LYS A 77 -4.14 -0.12 15.33
C LYS A 77 -4.49 0.61 14.05
N LYS A 78 -5.76 0.62 13.72
CA LYS A 78 -6.30 1.48 12.68
C LYS A 78 -6.99 2.66 13.37
N VAL A 79 -6.58 3.87 13.05
CA VAL A 79 -7.20 5.09 13.57
C VAL A 79 -8.02 5.72 12.45
N GLU A 80 -9.26 6.01 12.74
CA GLU A 80 -10.15 6.70 11.82
C GLU A 80 -10.65 7.98 12.47
N TRP A 81 -10.63 9.06 11.71
CA TRP A 81 -11.16 10.33 12.12
C TRP A 81 -12.45 10.61 11.35
N ASP A 82 -13.54 10.81 12.07
CA ASP A 82 -14.80 11.23 11.44
C ASP A 82 -14.62 12.65 10.89
N PRO A 83 -14.78 12.88 9.57
CA PRO A 83 -14.48 14.18 8.98
C PRO A 83 -15.30 15.33 9.57
N ASP A 84 -16.61 15.14 9.76
CA ASP A 84 -17.51 16.18 10.24
C ASP A 84 -17.25 16.53 11.70
N LYS A 85 -17.05 15.51 12.53
CA LYS A 85 -16.71 15.70 13.94
C LYS A 85 -15.33 16.31 14.11
N THR A 86 -14.37 15.93 13.27
CA THR A 86 -13.03 16.52 13.29
C THR A 86 -13.07 18.00 12.97
N ILE A 87 -13.82 18.41 11.95
CA ILE A 87 -14.00 19.81 11.59
C ILE A 87 -14.62 20.57 12.76
N SER A 88 -15.67 20.05 13.38
CA SER A 88 -16.32 20.67 14.53
C SER A 88 -15.39 20.87 15.71
N VAL A 89 -14.59 19.85 16.03
CA VAL A 89 -13.62 19.91 17.12
C VAL A 89 -12.55 20.98 16.84
N LEU A 90 -12.01 20.99 15.62
CA LEU A 90 -10.98 21.95 15.23
C LEU A 90 -11.51 23.40 15.20
N ASN A 91 -12.75 23.59 14.77
CA ASN A 91 -13.39 24.92 14.75
C ASN A 91 -13.63 25.51 16.16
N ASN A 92 -13.71 24.65 17.18
CA ASN A 92 -13.84 25.07 18.57
C ASN A 92 -12.49 25.35 19.24
N MET A 93 -11.39 25.10 18.57
CA MET A 93 -10.05 25.44 19.01
C MET A 93 -9.63 26.80 18.45
N ASP A 94 -8.64 27.44 19.08
CA ASP A 94 -8.02 28.59 18.45
C ASP A 94 -7.25 28.14 17.19
N GLU A 95 -7.10 29.06 16.23
CA GLU A 95 -6.58 28.73 14.90
C GLU A 95 -5.14 28.17 14.94
N ASP A 96 -4.28 28.74 15.77
CA ASP A 96 -2.89 28.29 15.88
C ASP A 96 -2.80 26.89 16.48
N THR A 97 -3.61 26.59 17.49
CA THR A 97 -3.69 25.25 18.08
C THR A 97 -4.19 24.23 17.06
N ALA A 98 -5.25 24.56 16.33
CA ALA A 98 -5.81 23.68 15.30
C ALA A 98 -4.77 23.35 14.20
N ARG A 99 -4.01 24.35 13.76
CA ARG A 99 -2.95 24.17 12.76
C ARG A 99 -1.79 23.33 13.27
N HIS A 100 -1.53 23.37 14.56
CA HIS A 100 -0.47 22.56 15.17
C HIS A 100 -0.79 21.06 15.09
N TYR A 101 -2.04 20.69 15.29
CA TYR A 101 -2.46 19.29 15.34
C TYR A 101 -3.03 18.74 14.04
N ALA A 102 -3.52 19.59 13.15
CA ALA A 102 -4.15 19.17 11.90
C ALA A 102 -3.43 19.72 10.68
N THR A 103 -3.29 18.88 9.68
CA THR A 103 -2.73 19.26 8.37
C THR A 103 -3.85 19.28 7.34
N VAL A 104 -3.95 20.38 6.58
CA VAL A 104 -4.88 20.50 5.46
C VAL A 104 -4.11 20.30 4.16
N LYS A 105 -4.57 19.35 3.35
CA LYS A 105 -4.00 19.07 2.04
C LYS A 105 -5.09 19.19 0.98
N TYR A 106 -4.82 19.98 -0.06
CA TYR A 106 -5.71 20.12 -1.19
C TYR A 106 -5.28 19.21 -2.32
N THR A 107 -6.21 18.45 -2.86
CA THR A 107 -6.00 17.60 -4.03
C THR A 107 -7.11 17.83 -5.04
N ILE A 108 -6.74 17.75 -6.31
CA ILE A 108 -7.70 17.87 -7.41
C ILE A 108 -7.70 16.53 -8.14
N PRO A 109 -8.84 15.80 -8.14
CA PRO A 109 -8.94 14.58 -8.93
C PRO A 109 -8.71 14.86 -10.41
N GLU A 110 -7.90 14.06 -11.05
CA GLU A 110 -7.52 14.25 -12.47
C GLU A 110 -8.75 14.28 -13.39
N ALA A 111 -9.75 13.47 -13.12
CA ALA A 111 -11.00 13.47 -13.90
C ALA A 111 -11.73 14.83 -13.82
N LYS A 112 -11.74 15.46 -12.65
CA LYS A 112 -12.34 16.79 -12.48
C LYS A 112 -11.57 17.86 -13.23
N PHE A 113 -10.24 17.78 -13.20
CA PHE A 113 -9.40 18.68 -13.99
C PHE A 113 -9.67 18.52 -15.49
N ASN A 114 -9.67 17.29 -15.98
CA ASN A 114 -9.87 17.00 -17.40
C ASN A 114 -11.24 17.46 -17.92
N ASN A 115 -12.27 17.42 -17.10
CA ASN A 115 -13.64 17.84 -17.43
C ASN A 115 -13.93 19.31 -17.11
N ALA A 116 -12.97 20.04 -16.58
CA ALA A 116 -13.14 21.44 -16.25
C ALA A 116 -13.24 22.31 -17.51
N PRO A 117 -13.99 23.43 -17.46
CA PRO A 117 -14.00 24.41 -18.56
C PRO A 117 -12.60 24.96 -18.85
N PRO A 118 -12.32 25.42 -20.09
CA PRO A 118 -10.98 25.88 -20.47
C PRO A 118 -10.41 27.00 -19.60
N ASP A 119 -11.22 27.90 -19.11
CA ASP A 119 -10.81 29.00 -18.21
C ASP A 119 -10.36 28.47 -16.84
N ILE A 120 -11.09 27.51 -16.28
CA ILE A 120 -10.74 26.85 -15.02
C ILE A 120 -9.47 26.00 -15.19
N LYS A 121 -9.38 25.23 -16.29
CA LYS A 121 -8.18 24.45 -16.61
C LYS A 121 -6.93 25.32 -16.67
N ALA A 122 -7.02 26.48 -17.32
CA ALA A 122 -5.89 27.39 -17.46
C ALA A 122 -5.36 27.84 -16.11
N VAL A 123 -6.26 28.20 -15.19
CA VAL A 123 -5.90 28.64 -13.82
C VAL A 123 -5.29 27.48 -13.03
N LEU A 124 -5.93 26.31 -13.04
CA LEU A 124 -5.47 25.15 -12.29
C LEU A 124 -4.13 24.61 -12.82
N SER A 125 -3.87 24.77 -14.12
CA SER A 125 -2.63 24.32 -14.75
C SER A 125 -1.38 25.00 -14.19
N GLU A 126 -1.51 26.20 -13.63
CA GLU A 126 -0.39 26.90 -12.99
C GLU A 126 0.22 26.13 -11.83
N ALA A 127 -0.59 25.33 -11.11
CA ALA A 127 -0.16 24.52 -9.99
C ALA A 127 0.08 23.05 -10.36
N ARG A 128 -0.07 22.69 -11.64
CA ARG A 128 -0.01 21.30 -12.10
C ARG A 128 1.29 21.03 -12.83
N THR A 129 1.98 19.98 -12.41
CA THR A 129 3.16 19.47 -13.10
C THR A 129 2.94 18.00 -13.45
N VAL A 130 3.26 17.63 -14.67
CA VAL A 130 3.13 16.25 -15.16
C VAL A 130 4.52 15.68 -15.43
N HIS A 131 4.78 14.54 -14.85
CA HIS A 131 6.03 13.79 -15.07
C HIS A 131 5.70 12.42 -15.63
N LEU A 132 6.56 11.90 -16.50
CA LEU A 132 6.49 10.50 -16.87
C LEU A 132 6.91 9.65 -15.67
N GLN A 133 5.97 8.90 -15.10
CA GLN A 133 6.24 8.04 -13.96
C GLN A 133 6.72 6.65 -14.37
N GLY A 134 6.38 6.23 -15.55
CA GLY A 134 6.75 4.94 -16.09
C GLY A 134 5.76 4.47 -17.14
N ILE A 135 6.03 3.33 -17.69
CA ILE A 135 5.12 2.65 -18.61
C ILE A 135 4.81 1.24 -18.06
N SER A 136 3.64 0.75 -18.36
CA SER A 136 3.33 -0.67 -18.21
C SER A 136 2.98 -1.25 -19.56
N VAL A 137 3.47 -2.46 -19.78
CA VAL A 137 3.19 -3.20 -21.03
C VAL A 137 2.55 -4.51 -20.65
N ASP A 138 1.35 -4.75 -21.13
CA ASP A 138 0.67 -6.02 -20.99
C ASP A 138 0.62 -6.73 -22.34
N LEU A 139 0.87 -8.04 -22.30
CA LEU A 139 0.88 -8.87 -23.50
C LEU A 139 -0.33 -9.79 -23.47
N GLU A 140 -1.27 -9.54 -24.37
CA GLU A 140 -2.47 -10.34 -24.53
C GLU A 140 -2.40 -11.11 -25.84
N ARG A 141 -2.84 -12.36 -25.79
CA ARG A 141 -2.96 -13.16 -27.00
C ARG A 141 -4.32 -12.90 -27.64
N GLU A 142 -4.35 -12.53 -28.93
CA GLU A 142 -5.60 -12.42 -29.66
C GLU A 142 -6.22 -13.81 -29.87
N GLU A 143 -7.51 -13.89 -29.51
CA GLU A 143 -8.32 -15.07 -29.81
C GLU A 143 -9.11 -14.82 -31.09
N TYR A 144 -8.83 -15.60 -32.10
CA TYR A 144 -9.62 -15.56 -33.33
C TYR A 144 -10.84 -16.46 -33.14
N ALA A 145 -11.99 -15.85 -33.29
CA ALA A 145 -13.26 -16.55 -33.25
C ALA A 145 -13.44 -17.45 -34.49
#